data_f344966fc10a0cb93b09915e2e7175f6
#
_entry.id   f344966fc10a0cb93b09915e2e7175f6
#
_cell.length_a   1.000
_cell.length_b   1.000
_cell.length_c   1.000
_cell.angle_alpha   90.00
_cell.angle_beta   90.00
_cell.angle_gamma   90.00
#
_symmetry.space_group_name_H-M   'P 1'
#
loop_
_entity.id
_entity.type
_entity.pdbx_description
1 polymer ?
#
loop_
_entity_poly.entity_id
_entity_poly.type
_entity_poly.pdbx_seq_one_letter_code
_entity_poly.pdbx_strand_id
1 'polypeptide(L)'
;VGLPNVGKSTLFNCLSNAKAQSANFPFCTIEPNVGVITVPDDRLTRLVELCNPRSVVPATVEIVDIAGLVKGASKGEGLGNKFLANIRETDAILHVLRCFDNDNITHVDGSVDPVRDKEIIDYELQLKDLETVES
;
A
#
# COMPACT_ATOMS: atom_id res chain seq x y z
N VAL A 1 3.77 1.74 0.60
CA VAL A 1 5.02 2.35 0.09
C VAL A 1 6.22 1.51 0.51
N GLY A 2 7.36 1.65 -0.15
CA GLY A 2 8.61 0.96 0.15
C GLY A 2 9.61 1.08 -0.99
N LEU A 3 10.87 0.78 -0.73
CA LEU A 3 11.93 0.73 -1.74
C LEU A 3 11.66 -0.39 -2.78
N PRO A 4 12.30 -0.36 -3.94
CA PRO A 4 12.25 -1.47 -4.88
C PRO A 4 12.74 -2.78 -4.27
N ASN A 5 12.16 -3.91 -4.69
CA ASN A 5 12.56 -5.27 -4.30
C ASN A 5 12.41 -5.62 -2.80
N VAL A 6 11.55 -4.90 -2.07
CA VAL A 6 11.25 -5.21 -0.65
C VAL A 6 10.12 -6.23 -0.47
N GLY A 7 9.46 -6.67 -1.54
CA GLY A 7 8.31 -7.58 -1.50
C GLY A 7 6.94 -6.89 -1.54
N LYS A 8 6.90 -5.59 -1.82
CA LYS A 8 5.68 -4.78 -1.85
C LYS A 8 4.62 -5.35 -2.79
N SER A 9 4.95 -5.61 -4.04
CA SER A 9 4.02 -6.18 -5.04
C SER A 9 3.61 -7.61 -4.71
N THR A 10 4.48 -8.38 -4.07
CA THR A 10 4.15 -9.72 -3.57
C THR A 10 3.07 -9.64 -2.50
N LEU A 11 3.24 -8.75 -1.52
CA LEU A 11 2.25 -8.51 -0.47
C LEU A 11 0.92 -8.02 -1.07
N PHE A 12 0.98 -7.05 -1.99
CA PHE A 12 -0.20 -6.54 -2.69
C PHE A 12 -0.94 -7.66 -3.44
N ASN A 13 -0.22 -8.51 -4.17
CA ASN A 13 -0.81 -9.62 -4.90
C ASN A 13 -1.46 -10.66 -3.97
N CYS A 14 -0.83 -10.97 -2.84
CA CYS A 14 -1.42 -11.85 -1.83
C CYS A 14 -2.74 -11.28 -1.28
N LEU A 15 -2.76 -10.00 -0.97
CA LEU A 15 -3.95 -9.32 -0.48
C LEU A 15 -5.03 -9.19 -1.56
N SER A 16 -4.65 -8.94 -2.81
CA SER A 16 -5.56 -8.82 -3.95
C SER A 16 -6.10 -10.17 -4.43
N ASN A 17 -5.31 -11.25 -4.37
CA ASN A 17 -5.73 -12.60 -4.75
C ASN A 17 -6.72 -13.22 -3.75
N ALA A 18 -6.71 -12.80 -2.49
CA ALA A 18 -7.79 -13.09 -1.56
C ALA A 18 -9.14 -12.54 -2.06
N LYS A 19 -9.11 -11.63 -3.04
CA LYS A 19 -10.24 -11.00 -3.71
C LYS A 19 -11.03 -11.91 -4.67
N ALA A 20 -10.45 -12.97 -5.21
CA ALA A 20 -11.17 -13.88 -6.12
C ALA A 20 -12.40 -14.54 -5.45
N GLN A 21 -12.47 -14.55 -4.13
CA GLN A 21 -13.62 -15.02 -3.37
C GLN A 21 -14.67 -13.93 -3.05
N SER A 22 -14.34 -12.64 -3.19
CA SER A 22 -15.22 -11.51 -2.89
C SER A 22 -15.73 -10.77 -4.14
N ALA A 23 -15.53 -11.31 -5.34
CA ALA A 23 -15.81 -10.69 -6.64
C ALA A 23 -17.31 -10.44 -6.97
N ASN A 24 -18.21 -10.53 -5.99
CA ASN A 24 -19.65 -10.30 -6.17
C ASN A 24 -20.11 -8.90 -5.74
N PHE A 25 -19.19 -7.93 -5.58
CA PHE A 25 -19.60 -6.56 -5.32
C PHE A 25 -19.78 -5.80 -6.63
N PRO A 26 -21.03 -5.37 -6.98
CA PRO A 26 -21.25 -4.46 -8.08
C PRO A 26 -20.59 -3.12 -7.73
N PHE A 27 -19.84 -2.53 -8.69
CA PHE A 27 -19.16 -1.22 -8.60
C PHE A 27 -17.66 -1.22 -8.25
N CYS A 28 -16.95 -2.34 -8.29
CA CYS A 28 -15.48 -2.29 -8.24
C CYS A 28 -14.91 -2.00 -9.63
N THR A 29 -14.57 -0.75 -9.91
CA THR A 29 -13.68 -0.41 -11.02
C THR A 29 -12.27 -0.83 -10.63
N ILE A 30 -11.69 -1.82 -11.31
CA ILE A 30 -10.33 -2.30 -11.04
C ILE A 30 -9.36 -1.40 -11.79
N GLU A 31 -8.82 -0.40 -11.14
CA GLU A 31 -7.62 0.27 -11.63
C GLU A 31 -6.39 -0.63 -11.42
N PRO A 32 -5.37 -0.59 -12.30
CA PRO A 32 -4.29 -1.58 -12.32
C PRO A 32 -3.43 -1.65 -11.05
N ASN A 33 -3.56 -0.73 -10.12
CA ASN A 33 -2.77 -0.68 -8.89
C ASN A 33 -3.63 -0.52 -7.62
N VAL A 34 -4.94 -0.78 -7.72
CA VAL A 34 -5.88 -0.65 -6.60
C VAL A 34 -6.50 -2.00 -6.28
N GLY A 35 -6.40 -2.42 -5.04
CA GLY A 35 -7.04 -3.63 -4.50
C GLY A 35 -8.04 -3.28 -3.42
N VAL A 36 -9.27 -3.77 -3.52
CA VAL A 36 -10.28 -3.66 -2.46
C VAL A 36 -10.33 -4.98 -1.70
N ILE A 37 -10.13 -4.96 -0.41
CA ILE A 37 -10.22 -6.13 0.48
C ILE A 37 -11.35 -5.97 1.49
N THR A 38 -12.03 -7.07 1.75
CA THR A 38 -13.07 -7.12 2.78
C THR A 38 -12.42 -7.23 4.15
N VAL A 39 -12.90 -6.45 5.11
CA VAL A 39 -12.44 -6.54 6.50
C VAL A 39 -13.18 -7.71 7.17
N PRO A 40 -12.47 -8.75 7.64
CA PRO A 40 -13.10 -9.80 8.43
C PRO A 40 -13.56 -9.25 9.78
N ASP A 41 -14.81 -9.52 10.16
CA ASP A 41 -15.37 -9.10 11.45
C ASP A 41 -16.31 -10.17 12.01
N ASP A 42 -15.87 -10.84 13.07
CA ASP A 42 -16.65 -11.89 13.73
C ASP A 42 -17.96 -11.38 14.33
N ARG A 43 -18.03 -10.09 14.67
CA ARG A 43 -19.28 -9.46 15.17
C ARG A 43 -20.33 -9.41 14.07
N LEU A 44 -19.91 -9.14 12.83
CA LEU A 44 -20.82 -9.15 11.67
C LEU A 44 -21.36 -10.55 11.43
N THR A 45 -20.53 -11.58 11.52
CA THR A 45 -20.93 -12.97 11.38
C THR A 45 -21.99 -13.35 12.42
N ARG A 46 -21.78 -13.00 13.69
CA ARG A 46 -22.75 -13.26 14.77
C ARG A 46 -24.06 -12.50 14.60
N LEU A 47 -24.02 -11.26 14.12
CA LEU A 47 -25.21 -10.47 13.83
C LEU A 47 -26.02 -11.08 12.68
N VAL A 48 -25.35 -11.62 11.67
CA VAL A 48 -26.01 -12.31 10.55
C VAL A 48 -26.77 -13.54 11.05
N GLU A 49 -26.18 -14.34 11.93
CA GLU A 49 -26.82 -15.51 12.52
C GLU A 49 -28.07 -15.15 13.36
N LEU A 50 -28.00 -14.04 14.09
CA LEU A 50 -29.10 -13.59 14.95
C LEU A 50 -30.24 -12.91 14.17
N CYS A 51 -29.90 -12.08 13.20
CA CYS A 51 -30.88 -11.22 12.52
C CYS A 51 -31.41 -11.80 11.22
N ASN A 52 -30.72 -12.79 10.64
CA ASN A 52 -31.03 -13.42 9.35
C ASN A 52 -31.38 -12.38 8.26
N PRO A 53 -30.47 -11.45 7.94
CA PRO A 53 -30.73 -10.30 7.07
C PRO A 53 -30.87 -10.73 5.61
N ARG A 54 -31.52 -9.90 4.78
CA ARG A 54 -31.65 -10.15 3.34
C ARG A 54 -30.33 -10.00 2.58
N SER A 55 -29.43 -9.15 3.07
CA SER A 55 -28.10 -8.93 2.50
C SER A 55 -27.11 -8.54 3.57
N VAL A 56 -25.85 -8.84 3.36
CA VAL A 56 -24.74 -8.50 4.25
C VAL A 56 -23.70 -7.72 3.44
N VAL A 57 -23.37 -6.52 3.90
CA VAL A 57 -22.33 -5.68 3.29
C VAL A 57 -21.22 -5.47 4.30
N PRO A 58 -20.10 -6.17 4.19
CA PRO A 58 -18.96 -5.98 5.07
C PRO A 58 -18.23 -4.65 4.77
N ALA A 59 -17.50 -4.15 5.74
CA ALA A 59 -16.58 -3.05 5.52
C ALA A 59 -15.46 -3.46 4.56
N THR A 60 -14.97 -2.53 3.77
CA THR A 60 -13.88 -2.74 2.83
C THR A 60 -12.76 -1.74 3.07
N VAL A 61 -11.53 -2.16 2.76
CA VAL A 61 -10.34 -1.31 2.71
C VAL A 61 -9.80 -1.33 1.29
N GLU A 62 -9.54 -0.15 0.76
CA GLU A 62 -8.90 0.03 -0.53
C GLU A 62 -7.39 0.12 -0.32
N ILE A 63 -6.63 -0.75 -0.98
CA ILE A 63 -5.17 -0.77 -0.94
C ILE A 63 -4.64 -0.35 -2.29
N VAL A 64 -3.78 0.67 -2.29
CA VAL A 64 -3.13 1.19 -3.48
C VAL A 64 -1.66 0.77 -3.49
N ASP A 65 -1.23 0.03 -4.52
CA ASP A 65 0.19 -0.26 -4.73
C ASP A 65 0.86 0.91 -5.45
N ILE A 66 1.51 1.76 -4.67
CA ILE A 66 2.26 2.90 -5.18
C ILE A 66 3.67 2.44 -5.55
N ALA A 67 4.11 2.76 -6.78
CA ALA A 67 5.45 2.40 -7.28
C ALA A 67 6.56 2.79 -6.29
N GLY A 68 7.59 1.96 -6.17
CA GLY A 68 8.64 2.13 -5.18
C GLY A 68 9.33 3.49 -5.27
N LEU A 69 9.49 4.12 -4.11
CA LEU A 69 10.22 5.38 -3.97
C LEU A 69 11.72 5.09 -4.04
N VAL A 70 12.44 5.86 -4.82
CA VAL A 70 13.91 5.84 -4.86
C VAL A 70 14.44 7.15 -4.27
N LYS A 71 15.62 7.07 -3.69
CA LYS A 71 16.33 8.24 -3.13
C LYS A 71 16.42 9.36 -4.18
N GLY A 72 16.05 10.59 -3.79
CA GLY A 72 16.04 11.75 -4.68
C GLY A 72 14.73 11.96 -5.44
N ALA A 73 13.68 11.19 -5.17
CA ALA A 73 12.38 11.36 -5.81
C ALA A 73 11.72 12.71 -5.51
N SER A 74 12.03 13.34 -4.38
CA SER A 74 11.56 14.68 -3.99
C SER A 74 12.16 15.78 -4.87
N LYS A 75 13.32 15.58 -5.50
CA LYS A 75 14.00 16.59 -6.33
C LYS A 75 13.43 16.74 -7.74
N GLY A 76 12.28 16.15 -8.02
CA GLY A 76 11.38 16.75 -8.99
C GLY A 76 11.47 16.28 -10.42
N GLU A 77 11.94 15.11 -10.77
CA GLU A 77 11.77 14.64 -12.16
C GLU A 77 10.74 13.49 -12.25
N GLY A 78 9.54 13.84 -12.70
CA GLY A 78 8.53 12.94 -13.29
C GLY A 78 7.82 11.98 -12.33
N LEU A 79 8.48 10.96 -11.82
CA LEU A 79 7.85 9.89 -11.01
C LEU A 79 7.60 10.30 -9.55
N GLY A 80 8.45 11.15 -8.97
CA GLY A 80 8.33 11.60 -7.59
C GLY A 80 7.03 12.37 -7.32
N ASN A 81 6.65 13.26 -8.23
CA ASN A 81 5.42 14.07 -8.09
C ASN A 81 4.15 13.20 -8.19
N LYS A 82 4.13 12.20 -9.06
CA LYS A 82 3.00 11.24 -9.15
C LYS A 82 2.89 10.37 -7.91
N PHE A 83 4.00 9.91 -7.38
CA PHE A 83 4.06 9.14 -6.14
C PHE A 83 3.44 9.91 -4.98
N LEU A 84 3.83 11.17 -4.82
CA LEU A 84 3.37 12.00 -3.72
C LEU A 84 1.92 12.46 -3.88
N ALA A 85 1.44 12.64 -5.10
CA ALA A 85 0.04 12.87 -5.38
C ALA A 85 -0.82 11.69 -4.90
N ASN A 86 -0.41 10.46 -5.23
CA ASN A 86 -1.12 9.26 -4.79
C ASN A 86 -1.13 9.09 -3.26
N ILE A 87 -0.05 9.44 -2.56
CA ILE A 87 0.00 9.39 -1.09
C ILE A 87 -0.99 10.37 -0.46
N ARG A 88 -1.17 11.55 -1.00
CA ARG A 88 -2.10 12.56 -0.48
C ARG A 88 -3.57 12.13 -0.53
N GLU A 89 -3.91 11.19 -1.40
CA GLU A 89 -5.26 10.65 -1.57
C GLU A 89 -5.55 9.49 -0.61
N THR A 90 -4.57 9.06 0.21
CA THR A 90 -4.71 7.93 1.12
C THR A 90 -4.86 8.38 2.57
N ASP A 91 -5.73 7.68 3.33
CA ASP A 91 -5.95 7.94 4.76
C ASP A 91 -4.82 7.43 5.65
N ALA A 92 -4.06 6.41 5.16
CA ALA A 92 -2.96 5.79 5.90
C ALA A 92 -1.90 5.23 4.95
N ILE A 93 -0.68 5.10 5.44
CA ILE A 93 0.46 4.57 4.70
C ILE A 93 0.94 3.29 5.35
N LEU A 94 1.00 2.20 4.56
CA LEU A 94 1.68 0.97 4.93
C LEU A 94 3.11 1.01 4.38
N HIS A 95 4.09 1.08 5.27
CA HIS A 95 5.50 1.09 4.90
C HIS A 95 6.04 -0.34 4.92
N VAL A 96 6.44 -0.86 3.75
CA VAL A 96 6.97 -2.21 3.59
C VAL A 96 8.50 -2.14 3.58
N LEU A 97 9.11 -2.79 4.55
CA LEU A 97 10.57 -2.87 4.74
C LEU A 97 11.07 -4.30 4.49
N ARG A 98 12.23 -4.41 3.87
CA ARG A 98 12.90 -5.69 3.66
C ARG A 98 13.72 -6.05 4.89
N CYS A 99 13.31 -7.12 5.59
CA CYS A 99 14.01 -7.65 6.76
C CYS A 99 14.59 -9.06 6.52
N PHE A 100 14.63 -9.52 5.27
CA PHE A 100 15.14 -10.83 4.90
C PHE A 100 16.34 -10.71 3.98
N ASP A 101 17.29 -11.64 4.10
CA ASP A 101 18.44 -11.78 3.22
C ASP A 101 18.12 -12.78 2.11
N ASN A 102 18.43 -12.40 0.86
CA ASN A 102 18.36 -13.27 -0.29
C ASN A 102 19.28 -12.75 -1.38
N ASP A 103 20.34 -13.49 -1.68
CA ASP A 103 21.38 -13.10 -2.65
C ASP A 103 20.85 -13.00 -4.09
N ASN A 104 19.74 -13.68 -4.39
CA ASN A 104 19.10 -13.62 -5.71
C ASN A 104 18.24 -12.38 -5.92
N ILE A 105 17.98 -11.60 -4.87
CA ILE A 105 17.17 -10.38 -4.93
C ILE A 105 18.06 -9.19 -4.59
N THR A 106 18.43 -8.42 -5.60
CA THR A 106 19.30 -7.24 -5.43
C THR A 106 18.60 -6.18 -4.58
N HIS A 107 19.31 -5.63 -3.58
CA HIS A 107 18.88 -4.44 -2.84
C HIS A 107 19.40 -3.18 -3.54
N VAL A 108 18.61 -2.09 -3.55
CA VAL A 108 18.96 -0.84 -4.23
C VAL A 108 20.26 -0.23 -3.68
N ASP A 109 20.45 -0.30 -2.36
CA ASP A 109 21.66 0.22 -1.68
C ASP A 109 22.73 -0.88 -1.42
N GLY A 110 22.61 -2.04 -2.04
CA GLY A 110 23.60 -3.12 -1.97
C GLY A 110 23.63 -3.94 -0.68
N SER A 111 22.89 -3.53 0.36
CA SER A 111 22.76 -4.26 1.63
C SER A 111 21.38 -4.08 2.23
N VAL A 112 20.92 -5.09 2.98
CA VAL A 112 19.64 -5.04 3.69
C VAL A 112 19.83 -4.32 5.02
N ASP A 113 19.18 -3.18 5.18
CA ASP A 113 19.14 -2.40 6.42
C ASP A 113 17.76 -1.73 6.55
N PRO A 114 16.81 -2.35 7.26
CA PRO A 114 15.45 -1.85 7.36
C PRO A 114 15.33 -0.48 8.03
N VAL A 115 16.24 -0.15 8.96
CA VAL A 115 16.23 1.14 9.66
C VAL A 115 16.62 2.25 8.71
N ARG A 116 17.73 2.09 8.00
CA ARG A 116 18.18 3.02 6.96
C ARG A 116 17.12 3.19 5.88
N ASP A 117 16.54 2.09 5.42
CA ASP A 117 15.53 2.11 4.36
C ASP A 117 14.28 2.86 4.78
N LYS A 118 13.86 2.71 6.05
CA LYS A 118 12.79 3.51 6.65
C LYS A 118 13.13 4.99 6.66
N GLU A 119 14.30 5.35 7.13
CA GLU A 119 14.75 6.75 7.22
C GLU A 119 14.80 7.43 5.85
N ILE A 120 15.20 6.73 4.80
CA ILE A 120 15.20 7.25 3.43
C ILE A 120 13.78 7.65 3.00
N ILE A 121 12.80 6.81 3.24
CA ILE A 121 11.40 7.08 2.88
C ILE A 121 10.82 8.23 3.73
N ASP A 122 11.07 8.20 5.03
CA ASP A 122 10.61 9.25 5.95
C ASP A 122 11.18 10.62 5.53
N TYR A 123 12.45 10.66 5.17
CA TYR A 123 13.12 11.88 4.72
C TYR A 123 12.52 12.44 3.42
N GLU A 124 12.22 11.58 2.45
CA GLU A 124 11.61 12.00 1.19
C GLU A 124 10.18 12.54 1.41
N LEU A 125 9.42 11.94 2.32
CA LEU A 125 8.08 12.43 2.69
C LEU A 125 8.17 13.78 3.41
N GLN A 126 9.10 13.96 4.35
CA GLN A 126 9.33 15.21 5.08
C GLN A 126 9.76 16.35 4.15
N LEU A 127 10.64 16.07 3.17
CA LEU A 127 11.01 17.06 2.17
C LEU A 127 9.81 17.57 1.37
N LYS A 128 8.86 16.69 1.08
CA LYS A 128 7.66 17.05 0.36
C LYS A 128 6.64 17.82 1.21
N ASP A 129 6.55 17.49 2.47
CA ASP A 129 5.75 18.27 3.42
C ASP A 129 6.31 19.69 3.55
N LEU A 130 7.65 19.82 3.62
CA LEU A 130 8.33 21.11 3.66
C LEU A 130 8.00 21.98 2.43
N GLU A 131 8.09 21.44 1.21
CA GLU A 131 7.71 22.15 -0.02
C GLU A 131 6.25 22.65 0.03
N THR A 132 5.36 21.87 0.65
CA THR A 132 3.94 22.24 0.77
C THR A 132 3.74 23.39 1.75
N VAL A 133 4.55 23.47 2.80
CA VAL A 133 4.48 24.54 3.83
C VAL A 133 5.13 25.83 3.34
N GLU A 134 6.16 25.73 2.48
CA GLU A 134 6.89 26.88 1.93
C GLU A 134 6.19 27.53 0.72
N SER A 135 5.22 26.84 0.10
CA SER A 135 4.45 27.33 -1.05
C SER A 135 3.18 28.07 -0.61
#